data_c251233418fb6038f3b5d64f7f064c9c
#
_entry.id   c251233418fb6038f3b5d64f7f064c9c
#
_cell.length_a   1.000
_cell.length_b   1.000
_cell.length_c   1.000
_cell.angle_alpha   90.00
_cell.angle_beta   90.00
_cell.angle_gamma   90.00
#
_symmetry.space_group_name_H-M   'P 1'
#
loop_
_entity.id
_entity.type
_entity.pdbx_description
1 polymer ?
#
loop_
_entity_poly.entity_id
_entity_poly.type
_entity_poly.pdbx_seq_one_letter_code
_entity_poly.pdbx_strand_id
1 'polypeptide(L)'
;MGQKVHPHGLRVGVIKGWDAKWYADKRTFADNLIEDNKIREFVKKELFSAGNAKVEIERSAKRVKLNIYTAKPGVVIGKGGAGIEALKAKVAKLVNGKNILINIVEVKNAEANAQLVAENIAAQLEKRVSFRRAMKQSIQRAMKLGAKGVKTACSGRLGGAEIARTEQYHEGTIPLQTLRADIDYGFAEADTTYGKIGVKVWVYNGEVLPTKKVEKKEEVNA
;
A
#
# COMPACT_ATOMS: atom_id res chain seq x y z
N MET A 1 -0.90 13.18 -24.92
CA MET A 1 -0.67 11.91 -24.17
C MET A 1 -1.95 11.57 -23.42
N GLY A 2 -2.40 10.31 -23.49
CA GLY A 2 -3.64 9.87 -22.84
C GLY A 2 -3.56 9.83 -21.31
N GLN A 3 -4.74 9.92 -20.68
CA GLN A 3 -4.92 9.75 -19.24
C GLN A 3 -4.42 8.37 -18.78
N LYS A 4 -3.69 8.32 -17.67
CA LYS A 4 -3.22 7.06 -17.11
C LYS A 4 -4.19 6.57 -16.03
N VAL A 5 -4.63 5.32 -16.14
CA VAL A 5 -5.50 4.67 -15.16
C VAL A 5 -4.67 4.21 -13.95
N HIS A 6 -5.29 4.19 -12.78
CA HIS A 6 -4.65 3.66 -11.58
C HIS A 6 -4.37 2.15 -11.74
N PRO A 7 -3.12 1.67 -11.57
CA PRO A 7 -2.75 0.28 -11.87
C PRO A 7 -3.52 -0.76 -11.06
N HIS A 8 -3.77 -0.48 -9.78
CA HIS A 8 -4.57 -1.35 -8.91
C HIS A 8 -6.04 -1.37 -9.38
N GLY A 9 -6.63 -0.20 -9.64
CA GLY A 9 -8.02 -0.09 -10.07
C GLY A 9 -8.30 -0.81 -11.39
N LEU A 10 -7.36 -0.78 -12.34
CA LEU A 10 -7.47 -1.51 -13.61
C LEU A 10 -7.54 -3.05 -13.41
N ARG A 11 -6.95 -3.56 -12.34
CA ARG A 11 -6.79 -5.00 -12.07
C ARG A 11 -7.75 -5.53 -11.02
N VAL A 12 -8.60 -4.70 -10.46
CA VAL A 12 -9.65 -5.11 -9.51
C VAL A 12 -10.62 -6.06 -10.21
N GLY A 13 -10.91 -7.19 -9.56
CA GLY A 13 -11.75 -8.24 -10.12
C GLY A 13 -11.05 -9.21 -11.07
N VAL A 14 -9.81 -8.93 -11.49
CA VAL A 14 -8.98 -9.86 -12.31
C VAL A 14 -7.94 -10.56 -11.44
N ILE A 15 -6.98 -9.80 -10.91
CA ILE A 15 -5.90 -10.33 -10.04
C ILE A 15 -5.82 -9.65 -8.68
N LYS A 16 -6.41 -8.46 -8.53
CA LYS A 16 -6.43 -7.70 -7.27
C LYS A 16 -7.83 -7.71 -6.68
N GLY A 17 -7.91 -7.75 -5.36
CA GLY A 17 -9.15 -7.58 -4.60
C GLY A 17 -9.29 -6.16 -4.04
N TRP A 18 -10.42 -5.92 -3.38
CA TRP A 18 -10.67 -4.68 -2.64
C TRP A 18 -9.99 -4.73 -1.28
N ASP A 19 -9.54 -3.57 -0.80
CA ASP A 19 -9.02 -3.43 0.57
C ASP A 19 -10.16 -3.32 1.61
N ALA A 20 -11.35 -2.95 1.16
CA ALA A 20 -12.58 -3.00 1.95
C ALA A 20 -13.32 -4.30 1.61
N LYS A 21 -13.45 -5.21 2.57
CA LYS A 21 -14.08 -6.53 2.40
C LYS A 21 -15.38 -6.57 3.18
N TRP A 22 -16.36 -5.76 2.74
CA TRP A 22 -17.67 -5.71 3.35
C TRP A 22 -18.72 -5.21 2.36
N TYR A 23 -19.96 -5.50 2.67
CA TYR A 23 -21.15 -4.98 1.99
C TYR A 23 -22.07 -4.33 3.02
N ALA A 24 -22.78 -3.28 2.63
CA ALA A 24 -23.74 -2.59 3.48
C ALA A 24 -24.90 -2.06 2.64
N ASP A 25 -26.04 -1.86 3.31
CA ASP A 25 -27.22 -1.26 2.70
C ASP A 25 -26.98 0.20 2.33
N LYS A 26 -27.75 0.69 1.36
CA LYS A 26 -27.64 2.05 0.82
C LYS A 26 -27.64 3.14 1.90
N ARG A 27 -28.37 2.92 3.02
CA ARG A 27 -28.47 3.90 4.12
C ARG A 27 -27.22 3.98 4.98
N THR A 28 -26.54 2.86 5.21
CA THR A 28 -25.39 2.76 6.13
C THR A 28 -24.06 2.74 5.41
N PHE A 29 -24.06 2.68 4.07
CA PHE A 29 -22.85 2.58 3.26
C PHE A 29 -21.95 3.80 3.42
N ALA A 30 -22.53 5.01 3.34
CA ALA A 30 -21.77 6.26 3.43
C ALA A 30 -21.08 6.41 4.78
N ASP A 31 -21.79 6.13 5.88
CA ASP A 31 -21.25 6.25 7.23
C ASP A 31 -20.10 5.27 7.46
N ASN A 32 -20.26 4.02 7.03
CA ASN A 32 -19.20 3.01 7.13
C ASN A 32 -17.97 3.39 6.29
N LEU A 33 -18.16 3.98 5.11
CA LEU A 33 -17.05 4.42 4.26
C LEU A 33 -16.26 5.58 4.90
N ILE A 34 -16.97 6.53 5.50
CA ILE A 34 -16.35 7.66 6.21
C ILE A 34 -15.58 7.16 7.44
N GLU A 35 -16.16 6.22 8.22
CA GLU A 35 -15.48 5.58 9.34
C GLU A 35 -14.20 4.87 8.87
N ASP A 36 -14.25 4.10 7.78
CA ASP A 36 -13.09 3.40 7.23
C ASP A 36 -11.98 4.36 6.81
N ASN A 37 -12.33 5.48 6.18
CA ASN A 37 -11.33 6.47 5.79
C ASN A 37 -10.64 7.08 7.02
N LYS A 38 -11.42 7.46 8.05
CA LYS A 38 -10.87 7.98 9.31
C LYS A 38 -9.94 6.96 10.00
N ILE A 39 -10.32 5.68 10.01
CA ILE A 39 -9.48 4.61 10.56
C ILE A 39 -8.17 4.48 9.78
N ARG A 40 -8.22 4.45 8.45
CA ARG A 40 -7.02 4.33 7.59
C ARG A 40 -6.06 5.49 7.80
N GLU A 41 -6.57 6.72 7.80
CA GLU A 41 -5.75 7.91 8.04
C GLU A 41 -5.12 7.91 9.44
N PHE A 42 -5.90 7.55 10.46
CA PHE A 42 -5.43 7.46 11.83
C PHE A 42 -4.33 6.40 11.99
N VAL A 43 -4.58 5.19 11.50
CA VAL A 43 -3.61 4.07 11.54
C VAL A 43 -2.34 4.43 10.78
N LYS A 44 -2.46 5.08 9.62
CA LYS A 44 -1.30 5.52 8.84
C LYS A 44 -0.44 6.54 9.60
N LYS A 45 -1.07 7.48 10.29
CA LYS A 45 -0.34 8.49 11.10
C LYS A 45 0.35 7.87 12.32
N GLU A 46 -0.34 7.04 13.08
CA GLU A 46 0.21 6.40 14.29
C GLU A 46 1.33 5.40 13.98
N LEU A 47 1.17 4.64 12.89
CA LEU A 47 2.10 3.58 12.51
C LEU A 47 3.07 3.96 11.40
N PHE A 48 3.28 5.26 11.16
CA PHE A 48 4.20 5.74 10.13
C PHE A 48 5.63 5.18 10.32
N SER A 49 6.11 5.15 11.57
CA SER A 49 7.45 4.62 11.92
C SER A 49 7.59 3.10 11.73
N ALA A 50 6.48 2.37 11.77
CA ALA A 50 6.45 0.93 11.57
C ALA A 50 6.44 0.51 10.09
N GLY A 51 6.24 1.46 9.16
CA GLY A 51 6.14 1.19 7.73
C GLY A 51 4.85 0.44 7.39
N ASN A 52 3.74 1.15 7.38
CA ASN A 52 2.43 0.59 7.05
C ASN A 52 2.22 0.56 5.53
N ALA A 53 2.17 -0.64 4.94
CA ALA A 53 1.97 -0.83 3.50
C ALA A 53 0.52 -0.65 3.08
N LYS A 54 -0.42 -1.32 3.77
CA LYS A 54 -1.87 -1.20 3.54
C LYS A 54 -2.67 -1.61 4.76
N VAL A 55 -3.93 -1.18 4.80
CA VAL A 55 -4.91 -1.58 5.82
C VAL A 55 -6.13 -2.16 5.13
N GLU A 56 -6.38 -3.44 5.34
CA GLU A 56 -7.62 -4.09 4.90
C GLU A 56 -8.65 -4.06 6.02
N ILE A 57 -9.89 -3.78 5.68
CA ILE A 57 -10.99 -3.65 6.64
C ILE A 57 -12.09 -4.65 6.28
N GLU A 58 -12.38 -5.54 7.20
CA GLU A 58 -13.49 -6.49 7.12
C GLU A 58 -14.56 -6.07 8.14
N ARG A 59 -15.80 -5.88 7.69
CA ARG A 59 -16.91 -5.52 8.56
C ARG A 59 -17.96 -6.63 8.62
N SER A 60 -18.37 -6.94 9.83
CA SER A 60 -19.54 -7.73 10.15
C SER A 60 -20.54 -6.86 10.95
N ALA A 61 -21.75 -7.32 11.17
CA ALA A 61 -22.79 -6.54 11.85
C ALA A 61 -22.32 -5.90 13.18
N LYS A 62 -21.57 -6.63 14.00
CA LYS A 62 -21.10 -6.17 15.32
C LYS A 62 -19.59 -6.08 15.48
N ARG A 63 -18.80 -6.38 14.42
CA ARG A 63 -17.34 -6.48 14.52
C ARG A 63 -16.68 -5.79 13.33
N VAL A 64 -15.58 -5.11 13.61
CA VAL A 64 -14.67 -4.54 12.59
C VAL A 64 -13.32 -5.19 12.78
N LYS A 65 -12.84 -5.90 11.76
CA LYS A 65 -11.52 -6.53 11.76
C LYS A 65 -10.59 -5.73 10.86
N LEU A 66 -9.48 -5.30 11.42
CA LEU A 66 -8.43 -4.54 10.74
C LEU A 66 -7.24 -5.46 10.52
N ASN A 67 -6.89 -5.74 9.27
CA ASN A 67 -5.67 -6.41 8.91
C ASN A 67 -4.65 -5.34 8.49
N ILE A 68 -3.65 -5.10 9.34
CA ILE A 68 -2.62 -4.08 9.12
C ILE A 68 -1.37 -4.76 8.58
N TYR A 69 -0.97 -4.39 7.36
CA TYR A 69 0.23 -4.91 6.72
C TYR A 69 1.41 -3.97 7.00
N THR A 70 2.38 -4.44 7.77
CA THR A 70 3.52 -3.62 8.21
C THR A 70 4.85 -4.30 7.96
N ALA A 71 5.89 -3.50 7.73
CA ALA A 71 7.27 -3.98 7.58
C ALA A 71 7.90 -4.34 8.94
N LYS A 72 7.46 -3.71 10.04
CA LYS A 72 8.04 -3.89 11.37
C LYS A 72 6.95 -4.23 12.38
N PRO A 73 6.46 -5.48 12.41
CA PRO A 73 5.39 -5.90 13.30
C PRO A 73 5.71 -5.70 14.79
N GLY A 74 6.97 -5.90 15.19
CA GLY A 74 7.39 -5.70 16.57
C GLY A 74 7.17 -4.29 17.12
N VAL A 75 7.28 -3.26 16.28
CA VAL A 75 7.03 -1.87 16.68
C VAL A 75 5.54 -1.64 16.96
N VAL A 76 4.66 -2.28 16.16
CA VAL A 76 3.20 -2.17 16.34
C VAL A 76 2.72 -2.95 17.55
N ILE A 77 3.28 -4.14 17.77
CA ILE A 77 2.92 -5.00 18.91
C ILE A 77 3.33 -4.34 20.21
N GLY A 78 4.55 -3.78 20.24
CA GLY A 78 5.12 -3.20 21.45
C GLY A 78 5.51 -4.24 22.49
N LYS A 79 6.00 -3.80 23.63
CA LYS A 79 6.40 -4.67 24.73
C LYS A 79 5.16 -5.35 25.36
N GLY A 80 5.12 -6.68 25.34
CA GLY A 80 4.02 -7.45 25.92
C GLY A 80 2.64 -7.23 25.31
N GLY A 81 2.55 -6.67 24.06
CA GLY A 81 1.26 -6.41 23.41
C GLY A 81 0.61 -5.06 23.77
N ALA A 82 1.22 -4.25 24.62
CA ALA A 82 0.68 -2.95 25.05
C ALA A 82 0.42 -1.98 23.87
N GLY A 83 1.23 -2.05 22.81
CA GLY A 83 1.05 -1.24 21.61
C GLY A 83 -0.28 -1.52 20.88
N ILE A 84 -0.62 -2.80 20.72
CA ILE A 84 -1.89 -3.20 20.07
C ILE A 84 -3.09 -2.80 20.94
N GLU A 85 -3.02 -2.95 22.25
CA GLU A 85 -4.10 -2.58 23.16
C GLU A 85 -4.35 -1.07 23.14
N ALA A 86 -3.27 -0.28 23.18
CA ALA A 86 -3.36 1.16 23.07
C ALA A 86 -3.95 1.59 21.72
N LEU A 87 -3.52 0.97 20.61
CA LEU A 87 -4.06 1.22 19.28
C LEU A 87 -5.55 0.86 19.21
N LYS A 88 -5.93 -0.32 19.76
CA LYS A 88 -7.31 -0.77 19.82
C LYS A 88 -8.19 0.22 20.60
N ALA A 89 -7.73 0.72 21.74
CA ALA A 89 -8.45 1.70 22.54
C ALA A 89 -8.64 3.04 21.81
N LYS A 90 -7.60 3.50 21.07
CA LYS A 90 -7.68 4.72 20.26
C LYS A 90 -8.66 4.56 19.07
N VAL A 91 -8.58 3.43 18.34
CA VAL A 91 -9.47 3.15 17.21
C VAL A 91 -10.92 2.94 17.68
N ALA A 92 -11.13 2.34 18.87
CA ALA A 92 -12.47 2.18 19.44
C ALA A 92 -13.23 3.51 19.63
N LYS A 93 -12.50 4.59 19.90
CA LYS A 93 -13.09 5.94 19.98
C LYS A 93 -13.58 6.48 18.63
N LEU A 94 -13.06 5.96 17.52
CA LEU A 94 -13.43 6.39 16.16
C LEU A 94 -14.60 5.58 15.59
N VAL A 95 -14.82 4.38 16.15
CA VAL A 95 -15.85 3.44 15.67
C VAL A 95 -16.97 3.36 16.70
N ASN A 96 -18.16 3.75 16.32
CA ASN A 96 -19.33 3.83 17.19
C ASN A 96 -19.75 2.45 17.77
N GLY A 97 -19.16 2.06 18.93
CA GLY A 97 -19.62 0.92 19.74
C GLY A 97 -19.44 -0.49 19.14
N LYS A 98 -18.75 -0.64 18.00
CA LYS A 98 -18.48 -1.95 17.39
C LYS A 98 -17.22 -2.58 18.00
N ASN A 99 -17.21 -3.89 18.13
CA ASN A 99 -16.03 -4.61 18.64
C ASN A 99 -14.92 -4.62 17.57
N ILE A 100 -13.71 -4.22 17.97
CA ILE A 100 -12.56 -4.10 17.07
C ILE A 100 -11.60 -5.27 17.29
N LEU A 101 -11.23 -5.94 16.22
CA LEU A 101 -10.17 -6.92 16.14
C LEU A 101 -9.05 -6.38 15.27
N ILE A 102 -7.83 -6.35 15.81
CA ILE A 102 -6.63 -5.94 15.06
C ILE A 102 -5.79 -7.18 14.80
N ASN A 103 -5.49 -7.41 13.53
CA ASN A 103 -4.58 -8.45 13.08
C ASN A 103 -3.39 -7.79 12.38
N ILE A 104 -2.18 -8.18 12.75
CA ILE A 104 -0.94 -7.65 12.17
C ILE A 104 -0.38 -8.69 11.23
N VAL A 105 -0.14 -8.29 9.99
CA VAL A 105 0.44 -9.13 8.95
C VAL A 105 1.79 -8.55 8.57
N GLU A 106 2.83 -9.36 8.62
CA GLU A 106 4.17 -8.96 8.23
C GLU A 106 4.29 -8.90 6.71
N VAL A 107 4.89 -7.81 6.20
CA VAL A 107 5.31 -7.69 4.81
C VAL A 107 6.74 -8.18 4.69
N LYS A 108 6.91 -9.41 4.19
CA LYS A 108 8.23 -10.08 4.10
C LYS A 108 9.27 -9.23 3.35
N ASN A 109 8.90 -8.62 2.22
CA ASN A 109 9.79 -7.84 1.36
C ASN A 109 9.35 -6.37 1.34
N ALA A 110 9.72 -5.61 2.37
CA ALA A 110 9.36 -4.20 2.49
C ALA A 110 9.91 -3.35 1.33
N GLU A 111 11.11 -3.63 0.85
CA GLU A 111 11.74 -2.89 -0.24
C GLU A 111 11.22 -3.29 -1.65
N ALA A 112 10.40 -4.34 -1.75
CA ALA A 112 9.66 -4.70 -2.97
C ALA A 112 8.20 -4.23 -2.94
N ASN A 113 7.73 -3.66 -1.82
CA ASN A 113 6.39 -3.09 -1.73
C ASN A 113 6.39 -1.64 -2.21
N ALA A 114 5.57 -1.33 -3.21
CA ALA A 114 5.57 -0.02 -3.87
C ALA A 114 5.25 1.15 -2.92
N GLN A 115 4.34 0.96 -1.95
CA GLN A 115 3.97 2.01 -1.00
C GLN A 115 5.13 2.34 -0.05
N LEU A 116 5.79 1.32 0.49
CA LEU A 116 6.92 1.49 1.41
C LEU A 116 8.14 2.10 0.70
N VAL A 117 8.37 1.71 -0.56
CA VAL A 117 9.41 2.32 -1.39
C VAL A 117 9.11 3.80 -1.65
N ALA A 118 7.85 4.16 -1.95
CA ALA A 118 7.47 5.55 -2.15
C ALA A 118 7.68 6.40 -0.89
N GLU A 119 7.27 5.89 0.27
CA GLU A 119 7.45 6.56 1.56
C GLU A 119 8.94 6.69 1.94
N ASN A 120 9.76 5.68 1.63
CA ASN A 120 11.21 5.76 1.85
C ASN A 120 11.86 6.82 0.97
N ILE A 121 11.48 6.92 -0.33
CA ILE A 121 11.97 7.98 -1.20
C ILE A 121 11.54 9.35 -0.66
N ALA A 122 10.27 9.51 -0.26
CA ALA A 122 9.76 10.75 0.32
C ALA A 122 10.55 11.18 1.56
N ALA A 123 10.78 10.27 2.50
CA ALA A 123 11.57 10.52 3.71
C ALA A 123 13.04 10.89 3.41
N GLN A 124 13.63 10.35 2.34
CA GLN A 124 14.98 10.74 1.89
C GLN A 124 14.97 12.16 1.30
N LEU A 125 13.95 12.54 0.55
CA LEU A 125 13.80 13.88 -0.01
C LEU A 125 13.64 14.94 1.09
N GLU A 126 12.88 14.66 2.13
CA GLU A 126 12.75 15.52 3.32
C GLU A 126 14.09 15.73 4.03
N LYS A 127 14.92 14.69 4.05
CA LYS A 127 16.30 14.75 4.57
C LYS A 127 17.29 15.40 3.60
N ARG A 128 16.81 16.05 2.54
CA ARG A 128 17.62 16.74 1.51
C ARG A 128 18.60 15.85 0.75
N VAL A 129 18.31 14.54 0.64
CA VAL A 129 19.06 13.65 -0.24
C VAL A 129 18.73 13.99 -1.69
N SER A 130 19.73 13.92 -2.59
CA SER A 130 19.49 14.13 -4.02
C SER A 130 18.43 13.15 -4.54
N PHE A 131 17.39 13.67 -5.17
CA PHE A 131 16.27 12.88 -5.70
C PHE A 131 16.75 11.80 -6.69
N ARG A 132 17.78 12.10 -7.53
CA ARG A 132 18.34 11.12 -8.46
C ARG A 132 18.96 9.93 -7.74
N ARG A 133 19.69 10.19 -6.65
CA ARG A 133 20.30 9.14 -5.81
C ARG A 133 19.22 8.32 -5.11
N ALA A 134 18.25 8.96 -4.49
CA ALA A 134 17.15 8.29 -3.79
C ALA A 134 16.37 7.35 -4.71
N MET A 135 16.00 7.82 -5.91
CA MET A 135 15.25 7.02 -6.90
C MET A 135 16.07 5.83 -7.40
N LYS A 136 17.32 6.05 -7.84
CA LYS A 136 18.17 4.98 -8.37
C LYS A 136 18.47 3.91 -7.31
N GLN A 137 18.78 4.33 -6.09
CA GLN A 137 19.05 3.40 -4.99
C GLN A 137 17.84 2.54 -4.64
N SER A 138 16.63 3.14 -4.63
CA SER A 138 15.39 2.41 -4.37
C SER A 138 15.08 1.40 -5.47
N ILE A 139 15.29 1.76 -6.74
CA ILE A 139 15.13 0.85 -7.88
C ILE A 139 16.09 -0.34 -7.74
N GLN A 140 17.37 -0.09 -7.52
CA GLN A 140 18.37 -1.16 -7.38
C GLN A 140 18.06 -2.13 -6.23
N ARG A 141 17.57 -1.62 -5.09
CA ARG A 141 17.15 -2.46 -3.95
C ARG A 141 15.99 -3.36 -4.31
N ALA A 142 14.93 -2.79 -4.91
CA ALA A 142 13.77 -3.56 -5.31
C ALA A 142 14.11 -4.63 -6.38
N MET A 143 14.97 -4.30 -7.35
CA MET A 143 15.44 -5.27 -8.35
C MET A 143 16.25 -6.41 -7.73
N LYS A 144 17.11 -6.13 -6.73
CA LYS A 144 17.85 -7.17 -5.99
C LYS A 144 16.95 -8.14 -5.24
N LEU A 145 15.77 -7.70 -4.81
CA LEU A 145 14.77 -8.53 -4.13
C LEU A 145 13.86 -9.33 -5.09
N GLY A 146 14.17 -9.30 -6.38
CA GLY A 146 13.49 -10.12 -7.38
C GLY A 146 12.31 -9.45 -8.09
N ALA A 147 12.14 -8.14 -7.98
CA ALA A 147 11.21 -7.42 -8.84
C ALA A 147 11.66 -7.52 -10.30
N LYS A 148 10.72 -7.80 -11.22
CA LYS A 148 11.01 -7.91 -12.65
C LYS A 148 11.10 -6.57 -13.37
N GLY A 149 10.62 -5.52 -12.72
CA GLY A 149 10.73 -4.17 -13.19
C GLY A 149 10.22 -3.16 -12.18
N VAL A 150 10.86 -2.00 -12.12
CA VAL A 150 10.52 -0.92 -11.20
C VAL A 150 10.56 0.41 -11.94
N LYS A 151 9.53 1.21 -11.71
CA LYS A 151 9.46 2.59 -12.20
C LYS A 151 9.19 3.52 -11.04
N THR A 152 9.98 4.58 -10.95
CA THR A 152 9.78 5.66 -9.98
C THR A 152 9.60 6.98 -10.72
N ALA A 153 8.76 7.84 -10.21
CA ALA A 153 8.56 9.20 -10.74
C ALA A 153 8.45 10.18 -9.57
N CYS A 154 9.23 11.25 -9.63
CA CYS A 154 9.14 12.36 -8.70
C CYS A 154 8.69 13.61 -9.45
N SER A 155 7.71 14.32 -8.90
CA SER A 155 7.14 15.53 -9.50
C SER A 155 7.02 16.65 -8.47
N GLY A 156 7.42 17.85 -8.89
CA GLY A 156 7.43 19.04 -8.04
C GLY A 156 8.67 19.89 -8.28
N ARG A 157 9.00 20.74 -7.32
CA ARG A 157 10.21 21.59 -7.34
C ARG A 157 11.45 20.77 -6.93
N LEU A 158 11.91 19.92 -7.85
CA LEU A 158 13.01 18.99 -7.61
C LEU A 158 14.34 19.75 -7.36
N GLY A 159 14.94 19.51 -6.19
CA GLY A 159 16.18 20.16 -5.79
C GLY A 159 16.05 21.67 -5.50
N GLY A 160 14.82 22.15 -5.27
CA GLY A 160 14.53 23.57 -5.02
C GLY A 160 14.41 24.44 -6.27
N ALA A 161 14.33 23.84 -7.47
CA ALA A 161 14.14 24.57 -8.71
C ALA A 161 12.84 25.40 -8.68
N GLU A 162 12.84 26.59 -9.27
CA GLU A 162 11.65 27.45 -9.34
C GLU A 162 10.53 26.83 -10.16
N ILE A 163 10.90 26.22 -11.29
CA ILE A 163 9.93 25.56 -12.17
C ILE A 163 9.81 24.10 -11.78
N ALA A 164 8.59 23.68 -11.47
CA ALA A 164 8.28 22.29 -11.19
C ALA A 164 8.45 21.42 -12.44
N ARG A 165 9.03 20.24 -12.24
CA ARG A 165 9.16 19.25 -13.31
C ARG A 165 8.95 17.85 -12.79
N THR A 166 8.73 16.91 -13.71
CA THR A 166 8.63 15.48 -13.41
C THR A 166 9.84 14.77 -13.98
N GLU A 167 10.58 14.06 -13.13
CA GLU A 167 11.62 13.14 -13.54
C GLU A 167 11.22 11.71 -13.21
N GLN A 168 11.52 10.78 -14.11
CA GLN A 168 11.20 9.37 -13.96
C GLN A 168 12.37 8.49 -14.35
N TYR A 169 12.57 7.44 -13.58
CA TYR A 169 13.55 6.40 -13.85
C TYR A 169 12.84 5.05 -13.85
N HIS A 170 13.30 4.14 -14.69
CA HIS A 170 12.77 2.78 -14.74
C HIS A 170 13.89 1.79 -15.03
N GLU A 171 13.74 0.57 -14.55
CA GLU A 171 14.61 -0.56 -14.81
C GLU A 171 13.75 -1.82 -14.96
N GLY A 172 14.12 -2.68 -15.91
CA GLY A 172 13.31 -3.85 -16.27
C GLY A 172 12.06 -3.51 -17.08
N THR A 173 11.12 -4.44 -17.12
CA THR A 173 9.86 -4.32 -17.87
C THR A 173 8.68 -4.00 -16.97
N ILE A 174 7.77 -3.11 -17.39
CA ILE A 174 6.57 -2.75 -16.61
C ILE A 174 5.38 -2.69 -17.58
N PRO A 175 4.72 -3.82 -17.82
CA PRO A 175 3.60 -3.91 -18.75
C PRO A 175 2.31 -3.36 -18.13
N LEU A 176 2.11 -2.04 -18.17
CA LEU A 176 0.97 -1.38 -17.51
C LEU A 176 -0.39 -1.79 -18.09
N GLN A 177 -0.45 -2.09 -19.40
CA GLN A 177 -1.70 -2.48 -20.06
C GLN A 177 -2.06 -3.96 -19.87
N THR A 178 -1.11 -4.83 -19.47
CA THR A 178 -1.35 -6.26 -19.28
C THR A 178 -2.09 -6.51 -17.98
N LEU A 179 -3.34 -6.99 -18.05
CA LEU A 179 -4.20 -7.18 -16.84
C LEU A 179 -3.67 -8.28 -15.91
N ARG A 180 -3.07 -9.33 -16.48
CA ARG A 180 -2.49 -10.44 -15.69
C ARG A 180 -1.16 -10.08 -15.01
N ALA A 181 -0.57 -8.93 -15.33
CA ALA A 181 0.67 -8.48 -14.71
C ALA A 181 0.40 -7.99 -13.27
N ASP A 182 1.09 -8.58 -12.28
CA ASP A 182 1.03 -8.13 -10.89
C ASP A 182 1.90 -6.88 -10.71
N ILE A 183 1.24 -5.73 -10.78
CA ILE A 183 1.87 -4.42 -10.57
C ILE A 183 1.35 -3.87 -9.26
N ASP A 184 2.28 -3.63 -8.35
CA ASP A 184 2.04 -2.89 -7.13
C ASP A 184 2.29 -1.40 -7.38
N TYR A 185 1.48 -0.54 -6.74
CA TYR A 185 1.54 0.90 -6.92
C TYR A 185 1.54 1.61 -5.58
N GLY A 186 2.47 2.53 -5.41
CA GLY A 186 2.57 3.36 -4.21
C GLY A 186 2.63 4.85 -4.55
N PHE A 187 2.04 5.65 -3.68
CA PHE A 187 2.07 7.10 -3.74
C PHE A 187 2.42 7.67 -2.37
N ALA A 188 3.37 8.61 -2.37
CA ALA A 188 3.74 9.35 -1.17
C ALA A 188 4.05 10.81 -1.53
N GLU A 189 3.87 11.69 -0.56
CA GLU A 189 4.24 13.10 -0.66
C GLU A 189 5.39 13.38 0.30
N ALA A 190 6.40 14.11 -0.16
CA ALA A 190 7.50 14.62 0.66
C ALA A 190 7.27 16.11 0.93
N ASP A 191 7.26 16.49 2.20
CA ASP A 191 7.13 17.88 2.61
C ASP A 191 8.51 18.53 2.67
N THR A 192 8.83 19.33 1.65
CA THR A 192 10.11 20.03 1.57
C THR A 192 9.92 21.52 1.86
N THR A 193 11.01 22.23 2.18
CA THR A 193 11.00 23.69 2.40
C THR A 193 10.51 24.49 1.20
N TYR A 194 10.58 23.91 -0.01
CA TYR A 194 10.14 24.56 -1.26
C TYR A 194 8.75 24.10 -1.73
N GLY A 195 8.05 23.30 -0.92
CA GLY A 195 6.73 22.76 -1.23
C GLY A 195 6.70 21.24 -1.27
N LYS A 196 5.56 20.67 -1.65
CA LYS A 196 5.37 19.22 -1.73
C LYS A 196 5.95 18.63 -3.00
N ILE A 197 6.61 17.49 -2.87
CA ILE A 197 7.07 16.67 -3.99
C ILE A 197 6.27 15.36 -3.97
N GLY A 198 5.54 15.09 -5.04
CA GLY A 198 4.81 13.84 -5.22
C GLY A 198 5.73 12.73 -5.73
N VAL A 199 5.73 11.60 -5.06
CA VAL A 199 6.49 10.39 -5.42
C VAL A 199 5.52 9.30 -5.82
N LYS A 200 5.70 8.73 -7.01
CA LYS A 200 4.92 7.58 -7.53
C LYS A 200 5.86 6.43 -7.82
N VAL A 201 5.49 5.24 -7.40
CA VAL A 201 6.29 4.03 -7.60
C VAL A 201 5.41 2.92 -8.17
N TRP A 202 5.93 2.21 -9.15
CA TRP A 202 5.34 1.01 -9.73
C TRP A 202 6.35 -0.11 -9.61
N VAL A 203 5.96 -1.24 -9.03
CA VAL A 203 6.78 -2.43 -8.89
C VAL A 203 6.07 -3.58 -9.61
N TYR A 204 6.75 -4.19 -10.56
CA TYR A 204 6.26 -5.34 -11.30
C TYR A 204 6.87 -6.63 -10.73
N ASN A 205 6.01 -7.49 -10.19
CA ASN A 205 6.41 -8.76 -9.56
C ASN A 205 6.36 -9.95 -10.52
N GLY A 206 5.70 -9.80 -11.66
CA GLY A 206 5.53 -10.87 -12.66
C GLY A 206 4.08 -11.04 -13.09
N GLU A 207 3.81 -12.08 -13.85
CA GLU A 207 2.46 -12.40 -14.32
C GLU A 207 1.79 -13.44 -13.41
N VAL A 208 0.51 -13.22 -13.14
CA VAL A 208 -0.36 -14.19 -12.46
C VAL A 208 -1.16 -14.92 -13.52
N LEU A 209 -0.78 -16.16 -13.78
CA LEU A 209 -1.53 -17.01 -14.71
C LEU A 209 -2.68 -17.72 -13.96
N PRO A 210 -3.84 -17.91 -14.60
CA PRO A 210 -4.93 -18.66 -14.00
C PRO A 210 -4.46 -20.11 -13.78
N THR A 211 -4.40 -20.54 -12.53
CA THR A 211 -4.22 -21.94 -12.18
C THR A 211 -5.46 -22.70 -12.63
N LYS A 212 -5.31 -23.69 -13.54
CA LYS A 212 -6.38 -24.64 -13.84
C LYS A 212 -6.82 -25.25 -12.50
N LYS A 213 -8.07 -25.05 -12.10
CA LYS A 213 -8.67 -25.83 -11.03
C LYS A 213 -8.62 -27.28 -11.49
N VAL A 214 -7.75 -28.06 -10.87
CA VAL A 214 -7.82 -29.51 -10.99
C VAL A 214 -9.10 -29.89 -10.27
N GLU A 215 -10.16 -30.16 -11.04
CA GLU A 215 -11.34 -30.83 -10.52
C GLU A 215 -10.90 -32.16 -9.98
N LYS A 216 -10.84 -32.31 -8.66
CA LYS A 216 -10.76 -33.60 -8.03
C LYS A 216 -12.05 -34.31 -8.44
N LYS A 217 -11.94 -35.21 -9.42
CA LYS A 217 -12.95 -36.24 -9.63
C LYS A 217 -12.97 -37.06 -8.34
N GLU A 218 -14.01 -36.86 -7.53
CA GLU A 218 -14.37 -37.82 -6.51
C GLU A 218 -14.71 -39.09 -7.25
N GLU A 219 -13.80 -40.05 -7.17
CA GLU A 219 -14.11 -41.44 -7.52
C GLU A 219 -15.17 -41.91 -6.52
N VAL A 220 -16.40 -41.89 -6.97
CA VAL A 220 -17.51 -42.60 -6.32
C VAL A 220 -17.18 -44.09 -6.51
N ASN A 221 -16.53 -44.65 -5.52
CA ASN A 221 -16.46 -46.10 -5.40
C ASN A 221 -17.84 -46.58 -4.99
N ALA A 222 -18.48 -47.28 -5.94
CA ALA A 222 -19.68 -48.09 -5.73
C ALA A 222 -19.38 -49.30 -4.83
#